data_e877420e69aa233539d902c6b3791058
#
_entry.id   e877420e69aa233539d902c6b3791058
#
_cell.length_a   1.000
_cell.length_b   1.000
_cell.length_c   1.000
_cell.angle_alpha   90.00
_cell.angle_beta   90.00
_cell.angle_gamma   90.00
#
_symmetry.space_group_name_H-M   'P 1'
#
loop_
_entity.id
_entity.type
_entity.pdbx_description
1 polymer ?
#
loop_
_entity_poly.entity_id
_entity_poly.type
_entity_poly.pdbx_seq_one_letter_code
_entity_poly.pdbx_strand_id
1 'polypeptide(L)'
;MGALELGLLAAMCWGFHDVCVRFISQKTPISACILTVLIVGLIFHIGLMIPTKEITVISKSAFVLATIAGVSFVIASFCLYYAFKRGPVKLVAPLIASYPILSISWAIWIGTPISKFQILAVLAIIFGVSIVAVLSDISEEKIPPIGKTITLSLIASIAFACTFATGQAAAELSPHMSVTLVTRIISILLCIIIIYLAGLTFWPETSAIPWLIAMGCADGFALWCVFSAGELNNPQYASVTSSIFGLITILLAWIFLKEKMTPFQWMGCIMTFVGVGYLAF
;
A
#
# COMPACT_ATOMS: atom_id res chain seq x y z
N MET A 1 18.07 6.23 11.28
CA MET A 1 16.74 6.73 10.82
C MET A 1 15.70 6.20 11.78
N GLY A 2 14.74 7.03 12.18
CA GLY A 2 13.60 6.61 13.00
C GLY A 2 12.44 6.06 12.14
N ALA A 3 11.41 5.54 12.80
CA ALA A 3 10.25 4.96 12.13
C ALA A 3 9.52 5.96 11.20
N LEU A 4 9.46 7.23 11.60
CA LEU A 4 8.82 8.29 10.82
C LEU A 4 9.54 8.53 9.47
N GLU A 5 10.87 8.63 9.48
CA GLU A 5 11.66 8.85 8.27
C GLU A 5 11.57 7.64 7.31
N LEU A 6 11.59 6.42 7.84
CA LEU A 6 11.38 5.21 7.06
C LEU A 6 9.99 5.20 6.41
N GLY A 7 8.95 5.63 7.13
CA GLY A 7 7.60 5.77 6.58
C GLY A 7 7.52 6.81 5.45
N LEU A 8 8.20 7.94 5.57
CA LEU A 8 8.24 8.95 4.51
C LEU A 8 8.95 8.46 3.25
N LEU A 9 10.06 7.73 3.41
CA LEU A 9 10.73 7.10 2.27
C LEU A 9 9.84 6.07 1.58
N ALA A 10 9.14 5.25 2.36
CA ALA A 10 8.15 4.32 1.82
C ALA A 10 7.03 5.04 1.07
N ALA A 11 6.54 6.17 1.61
CA ALA A 11 5.51 6.98 0.97
C ALA A 11 5.94 7.52 -0.40
N MET A 12 7.17 7.98 -0.54
CA MET A 12 7.71 8.45 -1.83
C MET A 12 7.75 7.31 -2.86
N CYS A 13 8.23 6.14 -2.44
CA CYS A 13 8.33 4.97 -3.32
C CYS A 13 6.96 4.44 -3.76
N TRP A 14 6.01 4.28 -2.82
CA TRP A 14 4.66 3.82 -3.17
C TRP A 14 3.86 4.88 -3.91
N GLY A 15 4.07 6.17 -3.65
CA GLY A 15 3.46 7.23 -4.44
C GLY A 15 3.85 7.18 -5.92
N PHE A 16 5.13 6.98 -6.20
CA PHE A 16 5.62 6.73 -7.56
C PHE A 16 5.06 5.42 -8.15
N HIS A 17 5.14 4.32 -7.39
CA HIS A 17 4.63 3.01 -7.80
C HIS A 17 3.15 3.09 -8.24
N ASP A 18 2.30 3.73 -7.45
CA ASP A 18 0.85 3.75 -7.68
C ASP A 18 0.46 4.55 -8.93
N VAL A 19 1.16 5.65 -9.22
CA VAL A 19 0.98 6.37 -10.50
C VAL A 19 1.37 5.47 -11.67
N CYS A 20 2.46 4.73 -11.55
CA CYS A 20 2.86 3.75 -12.58
C CYS A 20 1.82 2.64 -12.71
N VAL A 21 1.23 2.14 -11.61
CA VAL A 21 0.13 1.17 -11.65
C VAL A 21 -1.03 1.71 -12.49
N ARG A 22 -1.46 2.95 -12.25
CA ARG A 22 -2.54 3.58 -13.01
C ARG A 22 -2.24 3.62 -14.50
N PHE A 23 -1.03 4.00 -14.87
CA PHE A 23 -0.60 4.10 -16.27
C PHE A 23 -0.49 2.73 -16.96
N ILE A 24 0.21 1.78 -16.32
CA ILE A 24 0.56 0.49 -16.93
C ILE A 24 -0.65 -0.45 -16.96
N SER A 25 -1.49 -0.46 -15.93
CA SER A 25 -2.65 -1.36 -15.85
C SER A 25 -3.70 -1.13 -16.94
N GLN A 26 -3.62 -0.01 -17.67
CA GLN A 26 -4.52 0.25 -18.80
C GLN A 26 -4.18 -0.63 -20.02
N LYS A 27 -2.92 -1.01 -20.19
CA LYS A 27 -2.42 -1.72 -21.37
C LYS A 27 -1.92 -3.13 -21.07
N THR A 28 -1.35 -3.35 -19.88
CA THR A 28 -0.73 -4.62 -19.51
C THR A 28 -1.63 -5.43 -18.56
N PRO A 29 -1.67 -6.78 -18.68
CA PRO A 29 -2.42 -7.63 -17.77
C PRO A 29 -1.99 -7.42 -16.30
N ILE A 30 -2.97 -7.18 -15.42
CA ILE A 30 -2.72 -6.89 -14.00
C ILE A 30 -1.94 -8.01 -13.31
N SER A 31 -2.34 -9.26 -13.58
CA SER A 31 -1.69 -10.45 -13.00
C SER A 31 -0.19 -10.50 -13.30
N ALA A 32 0.18 -10.22 -14.56
CA ALA A 32 1.57 -10.16 -14.98
C ALA A 32 2.32 -8.98 -14.34
N CYS A 33 1.67 -7.82 -14.21
CA CYS A 33 2.25 -6.66 -13.51
C CYS A 33 2.58 -6.99 -12.05
N ILE A 34 1.60 -7.53 -11.30
CA ILE A 34 1.77 -7.88 -9.89
C ILE A 34 2.88 -8.91 -9.72
N LEU A 35 2.85 -10.00 -10.49
CA LEU A 35 3.86 -11.05 -10.40
C LEU A 35 5.27 -10.52 -10.68
N THR A 36 5.43 -9.70 -11.72
CA THR A 36 6.74 -9.11 -12.08
C THR A 36 7.24 -8.19 -10.97
N VAL A 37 6.40 -7.31 -10.43
CA VAL A 37 6.75 -6.41 -9.32
C VAL A 37 7.15 -7.19 -8.07
N LEU A 38 6.43 -8.26 -7.73
CA LEU A 38 6.77 -9.12 -6.60
C LEU A 38 8.12 -9.82 -6.78
N ILE A 39 8.39 -10.36 -7.98
CA ILE A 39 9.67 -11.02 -8.29
C ILE A 39 10.84 -10.02 -8.24
N VAL A 40 10.68 -8.84 -8.85
CA VAL A 40 11.71 -7.79 -8.81
C VAL A 40 11.95 -7.33 -7.37
N GLY A 41 10.90 -7.13 -6.58
CA GLY A 41 11.01 -6.82 -5.16
C GLY A 41 11.74 -7.90 -4.36
N LEU A 42 11.52 -9.18 -4.66
CA LEU A 42 12.28 -10.28 -4.05
C LEU A 42 13.76 -10.22 -4.43
N ILE A 43 14.08 -10.02 -5.71
CA ILE A 43 15.46 -9.88 -6.18
C ILE A 43 16.14 -8.69 -5.50
N PHE A 44 15.44 -7.57 -5.35
CA PHE A 44 15.90 -6.40 -4.63
C PHE A 44 16.25 -6.73 -3.17
N HIS A 45 15.36 -7.44 -2.43
CA HIS A 45 15.64 -7.85 -1.05
C HIS A 45 16.80 -8.84 -0.93
N ILE A 46 16.93 -9.80 -1.84
CA ILE A 46 18.09 -10.69 -1.90
C ILE A 46 19.37 -9.88 -2.11
N GLY A 47 19.34 -8.87 -3.02
CA GLY A 47 20.45 -7.97 -3.25
C GLY A 47 20.88 -7.19 -2.00
N LEU A 48 19.95 -6.74 -1.18
CA LEU A 48 20.22 -6.09 0.10
C LEU A 48 20.81 -7.06 1.15
N MET A 49 20.46 -8.34 1.08
CA MET A 49 20.90 -9.35 2.03
C MET A 49 22.35 -9.82 1.80
N ILE A 50 22.81 -9.80 0.55
CA ILE A 50 24.16 -10.30 0.20
C ILE A 50 25.29 -9.61 0.99
N PRO A 51 25.30 -8.25 1.15
CA PRO A 51 26.34 -7.55 1.89
C PRO A 51 26.31 -7.81 3.40
N THR A 52 25.13 -8.02 3.98
CA THR A 52 24.93 -8.16 5.44
C THR A 52 25.27 -9.56 5.94
N LYS A 53 25.26 -10.59 5.08
CA LYS A 53 25.44 -11.99 5.41
C LYS A 53 24.47 -12.50 6.50
N GLU A 54 23.37 -11.77 6.73
CA GLU A 54 22.38 -12.07 7.75
C GLU A 54 21.40 -13.16 7.27
N ILE A 55 21.85 -14.39 7.15
CA ILE A 55 20.92 -15.53 7.05
C ILE A 55 20.61 -15.97 8.47
N THR A 56 19.54 -15.46 9.02
CA THR A 56 19.06 -15.83 10.34
C THR A 56 17.80 -16.67 10.25
N VAL A 57 17.73 -17.65 11.15
CA VAL A 57 16.56 -18.51 11.25
C VAL A 57 15.38 -17.71 11.75
N ILE A 58 14.30 -17.68 10.98
CA ILE A 58 13.05 -17.06 11.42
C ILE A 58 12.37 -17.90 12.49
N SER A 59 11.88 -17.29 13.57
CA SER A 59 11.12 -17.98 14.61
C SER A 59 9.77 -18.48 14.07
N LYS A 60 9.22 -19.55 14.67
CA LYS A 60 7.92 -20.11 14.24
C LYS A 60 6.79 -19.06 14.27
N SER A 61 6.74 -18.24 15.32
CA SER A 61 5.74 -17.19 15.47
C SER A 61 5.91 -16.10 14.40
N ALA A 62 7.14 -15.64 14.14
CA ALA A 62 7.42 -14.67 13.09
C ALA A 62 7.10 -15.24 11.69
N PHE A 63 7.37 -16.54 11.45
CA PHE A 63 7.01 -17.19 10.18
C PHE A 63 5.49 -17.17 9.94
N VAL A 64 4.68 -17.46 10.96
CA VAL A 64 3.21 -17.41 10.85
C VAL A 64 2.75 -15.98 10.54
N LEU A 65 3.26 -14.98 11.25
CA LEU A 65 2.92 -13.59 11.03
C LEU A 65 3.36 -13.09 9.64
N ALA A 66 4.57 -13.44 9.20
CA ALA A 66 5.07 -13.13 7.86
C ALA A 66 4.24 -13.81 6.75
N THR A 67 3.71 -15.01 7.02
CA THR A 67 2.81 -15.70 6.10
C THR A 67 1.48 -14.95 5.98
N ILE A 68 0.91 -14.51 7.10
CA ILE A 68 -0.31 -13.68 7.10
C ILE A 68 -0.06 -12.37 6.35
N ALA A 69 1.08 -11.73 6.61
CA ALA A 69 1.49 -10.53 5.88
C ALA A 69 1.56 -10.77 4.36
N GLY A 70 2.16 -11.88 3.92
CA GLY A 70 2.29 -12.24 2.51
C GLY A 70 0.95 -12.49 1.81
N VAL A 71 0.05 -13.22 2.47
CA VAL A 71 -1.32 -13.45 1.97
C VAL A 71 -2.08 -12.14 1.85
N SER A 72 -2.05 -11.31 2.90
CA SER A 72 -2.71 -10.00 2.92
C SER A 72 -2.13 -9.08 1.85
N PHE A 73 -0.81 -9.10 1.63
CA PHE A 73 -0.15 -8.28 0.62
C PHE A 73 -0.62 -8.60 -0.81
N VAL A 74 -0.82 -9.88 -1.14
CA VAL A 74 -1.34 -10.29 -2.45
C VAL A 74 -2.78 -9.82 -2.63
N ILE A 75 -3.63 -10.00 -1.63
CA ILE A 75 -5.02 -9.52 -1.67
C ILE A 75 -5.03 -8.00 -1.88
N ALA A 76 -4.22 -7.26 -1.10
CA ALA A 76 -4.08 -5.81 -1.24
C ALA A 76 -3.64 -5.42 -2.64
N SER A 77 -2.60 -6.09 -3.18
CA SER A 77 -2.05 -5.80 -4.51
C SER A 77 -3.09 -6.02 -5.63
N PHE A 78 -3.79 -7.16 -5.65
CA PHE A 78 -4.85 -7.38 -6.64
C PHE A 78 -5.94 -6.31 -6.54
N CYS A 79 -6.42 -6.01 -5.34
CA CYS A 79 -7.46 -5.02 -5.12
C CYS A 79 -7.00 -3.62 -5.52
N LEU A 80 -5.77 -3.21 -5.17
CA LEU A 80 -5.15 -1.93 -5.53
C LEU A 80 -5.05 -1.79 -7.06
N TYR A 81 -4.44 -2.77 -7.74
CA TYR A 81 -4.23 -2.69 -9.19
C TYR A 81 -5.57 -2.66 -9.95
N TYR A 82 -6.55 -3.47 -9.53
CA TYR A 82 -7.89 -3.42 -10.13
C TYR A 82 -8.63 -2.12 -9.82
N ALA A 83 -8.45 -1.53 -8.62
CA ALA A 83 -9.03 -0.24 -8.28
C ALA A 83 -8.45 0.86 -9.17
N PHE A 84 -7.11 0.96 -9.30
CA PHE A 84 -6.47 1.94 -10.18
C PHE A 84 -6.77 1.74 -11.66
N LYS A 85 -6.96 0.49 -12.11
CA LYS A 85 -7.40 0.25 -13.49
C LYS A 85 -8.79 0.83 -13.76
N ARG A 86 -9.69 0.74 -12.78
CA ARG A 86 -11.10 1.10 -12.93
C ARG A 86 -11.39 2.57 -12.66
N GLY A 87 -10.73 3.18 -11.71
CA GLY A 87 -11.09 4.50 -11.21
C GLY A 87 -9.97 5.52 -11.28
N PRO A 88 -10.32 6.82 -11.15
CA PRO A 88 -9.32 7.88 -11.11
C PRO A 88 -8.48 7.77 -9.85
N VAL A 89 -7.22 8.21 -9.95
CA VAL A 89 -6.27 8.19 -8.83
C VAL A 89 -6.78 9.01 -7.65
N LYS A 90 -7.41 10.17 -7.93
CA LYS A 90 -7.99 11.07 -6.93
C LYS A 90 -9.03 10.41 -6.01
N LEU A 91 -9.69 9.34 -6.46
CA LEU A 91 -10.63 8.54 -5.66
C LEU A 91 -9.93 7.37 -4.96
N VAL A 92 -9.10 6.62 -5.69
CA VAL A 92 -8.51 5.36 -5.22
C VAL A 92 -7.46 5.60 -4.15
N ALA A 93 -6.55 6.57 -4.39
CA ALA A 93 -5.42 6.81 -3.50
C ALA A 93 -5.83 7.24 -2.07
N PRO A 94 -6.77 8.17 -1.85
CA PRO A 94 -7.20 8.53 -0.49
C PRO A 94 -7.91 7.38 0.23
N LEU A 95 -8.70 6.57 -0.52
CA LEU A 95 -9.40 5.42 0.06
C LEU A 95 -8.41 4.35 0.56
N ILE A 96 -7.38 4.04 -0.23
CA ILE A 96 -6.37 3.07 0.19
C ILE A 96 -5.52 3.64 1.33
N ALA A 97 -5.11 4.92 1.23
CA ALA A 97 -4.30 5.59 2.24
C ALA A 97 -5.03 5.82 3.59
N SER A 98 -6.33 5.52 3.67
CA SER A 98 -7.11 5.66 4.91
C SER A 98 -6.91 4.51 5.92
N TYR A 99 -6.05 3.53 5.66
CA TYR A 99 -5.79 2.40 6.55
C TYR A 99 -5.37 2.77 8.00
N PRO A 100 -4.80 3.95 8.32
CA PRO A 100 -4.57 4.33 9.73
C PRO A 100 -5.83 4.38 10.58
N ILE A 101 -7.02 4.58 9.98
CA ILE A 101 -8.30 4.48 10.68
C ILE A 101 -8.45 3.11 11.36
N LEU A 102 -7.97 2.05 10.70
CA LEU A 102 -8.05 0.69 11.23
C LEU A 102 -7.17 0.50 12.47
N SER A 103 -6.02 1.18 12.53
CA SER A 103 -5.15 1.17 13.71
C SER A 103 -5.85 1.80 14.91
N ILE A 104 -6.57 2.90 14.71
CA ILE A 104 -7.37 3.54 15.76
C ILE A 104 -8.56 2.67 16.17
N SER A 105 -9.25 2.08 15.19
CA SER A 105 -10.36 1.17 15.47
C SER A 105 -9.92 -0.04 16.30
N TRP A 106 -8.76 -0.59 16.01
CA TRP A 106 -8.15 -1.66 16.79
C TRP A 106 -7.80 -1.19 18.21
N ALA A 107 -7.20 -0.01 18.37
CA ALA A 107 -6.88 0.56 19.67
C ALA A 107 -8.14 0.75 20.54
N ILE A 108 -9.26 1.21 19.94
CA ILE A 108 -10.57 1.28 20.63
C ILE A 108 -10.99 -0.10 21.12
N TRP A 109 -10.90 -1.10 20.25
CA TRP A 109 -11.39 -2.44 20.56
C TRP A 109 -10.60 -3.10 21.71
N ILE A 110 -9.31 -2.87 21.82
CA ILE A 110 -8.48 -3.38 22.92
C ILE A 110 -8.53 -2.50 24.18
N GLY A 111 -9.38 -1.45 24.20
CA GLY A 111 -9.61 -0.60 25.38
C GLY A 111 -8.54 0.50 25.59
N THR A 112 -7.72 0.81 24.59
CA THR A 112 -6.80 1.93 24.66
C THR A 112 -7.56 3.25 24.69
N PRO A 113 -7.27 4.18 25.67
CA PRO A 113 -7.96 5.45 25.74
C PRO A 113 -7.64 6.30 24.52
N ILE A 114 -8.68 6.79 23.84
CA ILE A 114 -8.56 7.60 22.63
C ILE A 114 -8.90 9.05 22.94
N SER A 115 -8.08 9.96 22.44
CA SER A 115 -8.31 11.38 22.57
C SER A 115 -9.46 11.86 21.68
N LYS A 116 -10.16 12.92 22.10
CA LYS A 116 -11.20 13.57 21.28
C LYS A 116 -10.65 14.04 19.92
N PHE A 117 -9.39 14.42 19.87
CA PHE A 117 -8.72 14.89 18.65
C PHE A 117 -8.45 13.73 17.67
N GLN A 118 -8.13 12.52 18.16
CA GLN A 118 -8.00 11.34 17.31
C GLN A 118 -9.34 10.97 16.67
N ILE A 119 -10.45 11.06 17.43
CA ILE A 119 -11.79 10.87 16.86
C ILE A 119 -12.08 11.93 15.79
N LEU A 120 -11.74 13.20 16.06
CA LEU A 120 -11.92 14.28 15.09
C LEU A 120 -11.10 14.05 13.81
N ALA A 121 -9.88 13.55 13.95
CA ALA A 121 -9.02 13.18 12.82
C ALA A 121 -9.65 12.06 11.97
N VAL A 122 -10.18 11.01 12.60
CA VAL A 122 -10.90 9.93 11.89
C VAL A 122 -12.11 10.48 11.14
N LEU A 123 -12.90 11.35 11.77
CA LEU A 123 -14.05 11.99 11.12
C LEU A 123 -13.63 12.85 9.93
N ALA A 124 -12.52 13.61 10.07
CA ALA A 124 -11.96 14.41 8.97
C ALA A 124 -11.53 13.52 7.78
N ILE A 125 -10.89 12.37 8.04
CA ILE A 125 -10.51 11.41 7.00
C ILE A 125 -11.76 10.88 6.28
N ILE A 126 -12.75 10.37 7.03
CA ILE A 126 -13.97 9.82 6.45
C ILE A 126 -14.70 10.87 5.60
N PHE A 127 -14.84 12.09 6.13
CA PHE A 127 -15.54 13.18 5.43
C PHE A 127 -14.77 13.64 4.19
N GLY A 128 -13.46 13.79 4.29
CA GLY A 128 -12.58 14.15 3.17
C GLY A 128 -12.64 13.13 2.03
N VAL A 129 -12.52 11.84 2.34
CA VAL A 129 -12.66 10.76 1.35
C VAL A 129 -14.06 10.75 0.72
N SER A 130 -15.12 10.98 1.53
CA SER A 130 -16.49 11.01 1.02
C SER A 130 -16.73 12.15 0.04
N ILE A 131 -16.19 13.34 0.30
CA ILE A 131 -16.25 14.48 -0.64
C ILE A 131 -15.62 14.10 -1.97
N VAL A 132 -14.40 13.53 -1.94
CA VAL A 132 -13.71 13.13 -3.17
C VAL A 132 -14.49 12.06 -3.92
N ALA A 133 -15.04 11.07 -3.21
CA ALA A 133 -15.81 9.98 -3.81
C ALA A 133 -17.07 10.48 -4.53
N VAL A 134 -17.90 11.28 -3.83
CA VAL A 134 -19.15 11.82 -4.39
C VAL A 134 -18.89 12.71 -5.61
N LEU A 135 -17.90 13.60 -5.52
CA LEU A 135 -17.59 14.50 -6.64
C LEU A 135 -16.89 13.79 -7.81
N SER A 136 -16.32 12.61 -7.60
CA SER A 136 -15.72 11.81 -8.68
C SER A 136 -16.78 11.15 -9.55
N ASP A 137 -17.96 10.83 -9.01
CA ASP A 137 -19.05 10.20 -9.75
C ASP A 137 -19.71 11.15 -10.76
N ILE A 138 -19.71 12.44 -10.45
CA ILE A 138 -20.42 13.46 -11.25
C ILE A 138 -19.59 13.96 -12.45
N SER A 139 -18.28 13.78 -12.42
CA SER A 139 -17.38 14.54 -13.31
C SER A 139 -16.96 13.86 -14.61
N GLU A 140 -17.24 12.56 -14.83
CA GLU A 140 -16.80 11.86 -16.05
C GLU A 140 -17.78 10.77 -16.50
N GLU A 141 -18.46 10.98 -17.62
CA GLU A 141 -19.45 10.05 -18.23
C GLU A 141 -18.90 8.66 -18.64
N LYS A 142 -17.57 8.43 -18.56
CA LYS A 142 -16.91 7.20 -19.02
C LYS A 142 -16.28 6.36 -17.91
N ILE A 143 -16.49 6.69 -16.64
CA ILE A 143 -15.95 5.91 -15.54
C ILE A 143 -16.88 4.73 -15.22
N PRO A 144 -16.34 3.49 -15.05
CA PRO A 144 -17.15 2.37 -14.59
C PRO A 144 -17.80 2.66 -13.23
N PRO A 145 -18.95 2.05 -12.90
CA PRO A 145 -19.64 2.30 -11.63
C PRO A 145 -18.66 2.31 -10.44
N ILE A 146 -18.63 3.42 -9.71
CA ILE A 146 -17.60 3.68 -8.68
C ILE A 146 -17.71 2.76 -7.47
N GLY A 147 -18.90 2.21 -7.18
CA GLY A 147 -19.12 1.32 -6.04
C GLY A 147 -18.12 0.16 -5.97
N LYS A 148 -17.87 -0.51 -7.10
CA LYS A 148 -16.88 -1.59 -7.16
C LYS A 148 -15.44 -1.09 -6.95
N THR A 149 -15.13 0.11 -7.44
CA THR A 149 -13.82 0.75 -7.22
C THR A 149 -13.62 1.07 -5.75
N ILE A 150 -14.63 1.64 -5.08
CA ILE A 150 -14.61 1.92 -3.64
C ILE A 150 -14.41 0.61 -2.85
N THR A 151 -15.19 -0.44 -3.15
CA THR A 151 -15.06 -1.74 -2.47
C THR A 151 -13.66 -2.31 -2.62
N LEU A 152 -13.08 -2.31 -3.81
CA LEU A 152 -11.71 -2.78 -4.05
C LEU A 152 -10.68 -1.94 -3.26
N SER A 153 -10.83 -0.62 -3.24
CA SER A 153 -9.94 0.28 -2.50
C SER A 153 -10.02 0.04 -0.99
N LEU A 154 -11.22 -0.19 -0.44
CA LEU A 154 -11.40 -0.49 0.98
C LEU A 154 -10.81 -1.86 1.35
N ILE A 155 -11.01 -2.88 0.51
CA ILE A 155 -10.39 -4.20 0.73
C ILE A 155 -8.86 -4.07 0.68
N ALA A 156 -8.31 -3.30 -0.26
CA ALA A 156 -6.87 -3.04 -0.33
C ALA A 156 -6.37 -2.33 0.94
N SER A 157 -7.09 -1.32 1.43
CA SER A 157 -6.78 -0.59 2.67
C SER A 157 -6.72 -1.54 3.88
N ILE A 158 -7.73 -2.39 4.07
CA ILE A 158 -7.79 -3.38 5.16
C ILE A 158 -6.63 -4.38 5.04
N ALA A 159 -6.38 -4.88 3.85
CA ALA A 159 -5.34 -5.87 3.61
C ALA A 159 -3.93 -5.28 3.80
N PHE A 160 -3.67 -4.02 3.40
CA PHE A 160 -2.41 -3.33 3.72
C PHE A 160 -2.24 -3.09 5.21
N ALA A 161 -3.29 -2.66 5.93
CA ALA A 161 -3.23 -2.53 7.39
C ALA A 161 -2.82 -3.86 8.05
N CYS A 162 -3.41 -4.97 7.62
CA CYS A 162 -3.06 -6.32 8.10
C CYS A 162 -1.61 -6.67 7.74
N THR A 163 -1.16 -6.41 6.51
CA THR A 163 0.23 -6.65 6.06
C THR A 163 1.23 -5.93 6.94
N PHE A 164 1.03 -4.63 7.18
CA PHE A 164 1.98 -3.83 7.95
C PHE A 164 1.98 -4.20 9.42
N ALA A 165 0.82 -4.39 10.03
CA ALA A 165 0.72 -4.79 11.42
C ALA A 165 1.37 -6.15 11.68
N THR A 166 1.08 -7.16 10.85
CA THR A 166 1.64 -8.50 11.04
C THR A 166 3.11 -8.57 10.63
N GLY A 167 3.53 -7.81 9.61
CA GLY A 167 4.93 -7.74 9.19
C GLY A 167 5.82 -7.07 10.25
N GLN A 168 5.37 -5.96 10.85
CA GLN A 168 6.09 -5.29 11.94
C GLN A 168 6.14 -6.17 13.19
N ALA A 169 5.03 -6.78 13.59
CA ALA A 169 5.01 -7.72 14.72
C ALA A 169 5.91 -8.95 14.48
N ALA A 170 6.06 -9.40 13.24
CA ALA A 170 7.03 -10.44 12.90
C ALA A 170 8.48 -9.95 13.03
N ALA A 171 8.74 -8.70 12.65
CA ALA A 171 10.07 -8.07 12.74
C ALA A 171 10.52 -7.79 14.17
N GLU A 172 9.58 -7.65 15.11
CA GLU A 172 9.89 -7.64 16.56
C GLU A 172 10.41 -9.00 17.09
N LEU A 173 10.05 -10.09 16.40
CA LEU A 173 10.35 -11.48 16.83
C LEU A 173 11.52 -12.11 16.06
N SER A 174 11.89 -11.55 14.93
CA SER A 174 12.96 -12.08 14.06
C SER A 174 13.45 -10.98 13.12
N PRO A 175 14.70 -11.05 12.62
CA PRO A 175 15.26 -10.01 11.77
C PRO A 175 14.34 -9.64 10.60
N HIS A 176 14.09 -8.35 10.42
CA HIS A 176 13.17 -7.82 9.41
C HIS A 176 13.46 -8.32 7.99
N MET A 177 14.74 -8.55 7.65
CA MET A 177 15.14 -9.07 6.35
C MET A 177 14.56 -10.46 6.09
N SER A 178 14.65 -11.38 7.07
CA SER A 178 14.08 -12.72 6.97
C SER A 178 12.56 -12.69 6.87
N VAL A 179 11.91 -11.79 7.64
CA VAL A 179 10.46 -11.56 7.59
C VAL A 179 10.03 -11.07 6.20
N THR A 180 10.75 -10.10 5.66
CA THR A 180 10.47 -9.54 4.34
C THR A 180 10.60 -10.59 3.23
N LEU A 181 11.65 -11.42 3.28
CA LEU A 181 11.84 -12.51 2.33
C LEU A 181 10.71 -13.54 2.38
N VAL A 182 10.34 -14.00 3.58
CA VAL A 182 9.22 -14.94 3.74
C VAL A 182 7.92 -14.33 3.20
N THR A 183 7.62 -13.08 3.56
CA THR A 183 6.44 -12.35 3.06
C THR A 183 6.42 -12.32 1.53
N ARG A 184 7.56 -12.00 0.89
CA ARG A 184 7.67 -11.96 -0.59
C ARG A 184 7.50 -13.33 -1.23
N ILE A 185 8.15 -14.36 -0.68
CA ILE A 185 8.05 -15.73 -1.21
C ILE A 185 6.59 -16.20 -1.14
N ILE A 186 5.93 -16.04 0.00
CA ILE A 186 4.51 -16.40 0.16
C ILE A 186 3.63 -15.63 -0.81
N SER A 187 3.89 -14.32 -0.98
CA SER A 187 3.16 -13.48 -1.94
C SER A 187 3.31 -13.96 -3.38
N ILE A 188 4.53 -14.32 -3.79
CA ILE A 188 4.80 -14.83 -5.14
C ILE A 188 4.10 -16.18 -5.35
N LEU A 189 4.24 -17.10 -4.41
CA LEU A 189 3.62 -18.43 -4.50
C LEU A 189 2.10 -18.32 -4.63
N LEU A 190 1.48 -17.51 -3.78
CA LEU A 190 0.03 -17.30 -3.83
C LEU A 190 -0.39 -16.60 -5.12
N CYS A 191 0.36 -15.60 -5.58
CA CYS A 191 0.10 -14.92 -6.85
C CYS A 191 0.15 -15.91 -8.03
N ILE A 192 1.16 -16.78 -8.08
CA ILE A 192 1.28 -17.83 -9.11
C ILE A 192 0.07 -18.77 -9.06
N ILE A 193 -0.34 -19.22 -7.87
CA ILE A 193 -1.51 -20.09 -7.70
C ILE A 193 -2.77 -19.41 -8.21
N ILE A 194 -2.99 -18.13 -7.86
CA ILE A 194 -4.15 -17.36 -8.33
C ILE A 194 -4.14 -17.24 -9.86
N ILE A 195 -2.99 -16.90 -10.45
CA ILE A 195 -2.84 -16.76 -11.92
C ILE A 195 -3.16 -18.08 -12.61
N TYR A 196 -2.61 -19.17 -12.11
CA TYR A 196 -2.81 -20.51 -12.69
C TYR A 196 -4.27 -20.97 -12.60
N LEU A 197 -4.87 -20.89 -11.41
CA LEU A 197 -6.25 -21.33 -11.18
C LEU A 197 -7.29 -20.48 -11.92
N ALA A 198 -7.02 -19.19 -12.06
CA ALA A 198 -7.91 -18.27 -12.76
C ALA A 198 -7.65 -18.18 -14.28
N GLY A 199 -6.68 -18.92 -14.81
CA GLY A 199 -6.31 -18.89 -16.24
C GLY A 199 -5.83 -17.50 -16.71
N LEU A 200 -5.17 -16.74 -15.82
CA LEU A 200 -4.69 -15.40 -16.13
C LEU A 200 -3.31 -15.42 -16.79
N THR A 201 -2.87 -14.28 -17.31
CA THR A 201 -1.60 -14.13 -18.02
C THR A 201 -0.44 -13.94 -17.06
N PHE A 202 0.65 -14.72 -17.26
CA PHE A 202 1.90 -14.62 -16.49
C PHE A 202 2.84 -13.53 -16.99
N TRP A 203 2.84 -13.25 -18.29
CA TRP A 203 3.85 -12.44 -18.95
C TRP A 203 3.35 -11.03 -19.25
N PRO A 204 4.09 -9.99 -18.84
CA PRO A 204 3.78 -8.62 -19.21
C PRO A 204 4.22 -8.33 -20.65
N GLU A 205 3.70 -7.24 -21.21
CA GLU A 205 4.22 -6.69 -22.46
C GLU A 205 5.68 -6.22 -22.28
N THR A 206 6.52 -6.45 -23.28
CA THR A 206 7.94 -6.10 -23.24
C THR A 206 8.17 -4.60 -22.96
N SER A 207 7.31 -3.75 -23.50
CA SER A 207 7.35 -2.29 -23.30
C SER A 207 7.10 -1.86 -21.85
N ALA A 208 6.43 -2.70 -21.04
CA ALA A 208 6.15 -2.42 -19.64
C ALA A 208 7.30 -2.83 -18.69
N ILE A 209 8.21 -3.72 -19.14
CA ILE A 209 9.26 -4.30 -18.28
C ILE A 209 10.10 -3.25 -17.56
N PRO A 210 10.63 -2.19 -18.19
CA PRO A 210 11.45 -1.19 -17.48
C PRO A 210 10.67 -0.51 -16.33
N TRP A 211 9.41 -0.20 -16.56
CA TRP A 211 8.53 0.38 -15.53
C TRP A 211 8.24 -0.59 -14.39
N LEU A 212 7.98 -1.86 -14.72
CA LEU A 212 7.74 -2.91 -13.72
C LEU A 212 8.97 -3.18 -12.86
N ILE A 213 10.17 -3.07 -13.44
CA ILE A 213 11.43 -3.15 -12.68
C ILE A 213 11.53 -1.96 -11.72
N ALA A 214 11.32 -0.73 -12.19
CA ALA A 214 11.35 0.45 -11.34
C ALA A 214 10.31 0.38 -10.21
N MET A 215 9.08 -0.08 -10.54
CA MET A 215 8.01 -0.30 -9.57
C MET A 215 8.39 -1.37 -8.55
N GLY A 216 8.97 -2.49 -8.98
CA GLY A 216 9.36 -3.58 -8.08
C GLY A 216 10.50 -3.18 -7.14
N CYS A 217 11.46 -2.38 -7.60
CA CYS A 217 12.50 -1.82 -6.74
C CYS A 217 11.91 -0.82 -5.73
N ALA A 218 11.02 0.08 -6.17
CA ALA A 218 10.38 1.04 -5.30
C ALA A 218 9.51 0.36 -4.23
N ASP A 219 8.68 -0.61 -4.63
CA ASP A 219 7.85 -1.39 -3.73
C ASP A 219 8.69 -2.25 -2.76
N GLY A 220 9.77 -2.87 -3.26
CA GLY A 220 10.72 -3.61 -2.44
C GLY A 220 11.35 -2.73 -1.37
N PHE A 221 11.86 -1.57 -1.75
CA PHE A 221 12.46 -0.63 -0.81
C PHE A 221 11.43 -0.10 0.22
N ALA A 222 10.23 0.23 -0.23
CA ALA A 222 9.17 0.72 0.65
C ALA A 222 8.76 -0.34 1.69
N LEU A 223 8.57 -1.60 1.28
CA LEU A 223 8.25 -2.67 2.21
C LEU A 223 9.38 -2.94 3.21
N TRP A 224 10.62 -2.90 2.75
CA TRP A 224 11.80 -2.99 3.62
C TRP A 224 11.80 -1.88 4.67
N CYS A 225 11.54 -0.62 4.27
CA CYS A 225 11.44 0.51 5.20
C CYS A 225 10.38 0.28 6.30
N VAL A 226 9.17 -0.15 5.92
CA VAL A 226 8.07 -0.33 6.87
C VAL A 226 8.33 -1.51 7.81
N PHE A 227 8.91 -2.61 7.32
CA PHE A 227 9.18 -3.79 8.15
C PHE A 227 10.39 -3.58 9.05
N SER A 228 11.45 -2.89 8.58
CA SER A 228 12.60 -2.55 9.42
C SER A 228 12.24 -1.65 10.59
N ALA A 229 11.18 -0.84 10.45
CA ALA A 229 10.65 -0.08 11.56
C ALA A 229 10.10 -0.95 12.70
N GLY A 230 9.76 -2.23 12.46
CA GLY A 230 9.37 -3.20 13.50
C GLY A 230 10.45 -3.43 14.55
N GLU A 231 11.70 -3.19 14.23
CA GLU A 231 12.84 -3.28 15.17
C GLU A 231 13.08 -1.98 15.96
N LEU A 232 12.31 -0.93 15.71
CA LEU A 232 12.44 0.39 16.31
C LEU A 232 11.34 0.66 17.35
N ASN A 233 11.56 1.70 18.16
CA ASN A 233 10.51 2.22 19.02
C ASN A 233 9.37 2.81 18.17
N ASN A 234 8.13 2.50 18.56
CA ASN A 234 6.90 2.98 17.90
C ASN A 234 6.85 2.67 16.39
N PRO A 235 6.93 1.40 16.00
CA PRO A 235 6.95 0.99 14.58
C PRO A 235 5.71 1.46 13.80
N GLN A 236 4.58 1.65 14.48
CA GLN A 236 3.34 2.15 13.88
C GLN A 236 3.50 3.50 13.18
N TYR A 237 4.46 4.33 13.59
CA TYR A 237 4.71 5.60 12.91
C TYR A 237 5.16 5.42 11.46
N ALA A 238 5.91 4.37 11.15
CA ALA A 238 6.28 4.07 9.78
C ALA A 238 5.05 3.70 8.93
N SER A 239 4.15 2.88 9.47
CA SER A 239 2.91 2.52 8.78
C SER A 239 2.02 3.74 8.55
N VAL A 240 1.84 4.60 9.57
CA VAL A 240 0.96 5.77 9.42
C VAL A 240 1.58 6.82 8.50
N THR A 241 2.86 7.15 8.63
CA THR A 241 3.51 8.13 7.75
C THR A 241 3.63 7.64 6.32
N SER A 242 3.77 6.33 6.10
CA SER A 242 3.77 5.77 4.75
C SER A 242 2.44 6.01 4.03
N SER A 243 1.30 6.15 4.74
CA SER A 243 0.00 6.44 4.10
C SER A 243 -0.05 7.79 3.37
N ILE A 244 0.92 8.68 3.61
CA ILE A 244 1.10 9.92 2.83
C ILE A 244 1.38 9.61 1.34
N PHE A 245 1.72 8.34 1.00
CA PHE A 245 1.85 7.92 -0.40
C PHE A 245 0.63 8.33 -1.24
N GLY A 246 -0.58 8.26 -0.68
CA GLY A 246 -1.79 8.62 -1.39
C GLY A 246 -1.81 10.08 -1.84
N LEU A 247 -1.28 11.04 -1.04
CA LEU A 247 -1.13 12.43 -1.45
C LEU A 247 -0.09 12.56 -2.56
N ILE A 248 1.06 11.88 -2.42
CA ILE A 248 2.11 11.89 -3.43
C ILE A 248 1.57 11.32 -4.75
N THR A 249 0.83 10.21 -4.69
CA THR A 249 0.17 9.61 -5.86
C THR A 249 -0.78 10.59 -6.56
N ILE A 250 -1.61 11.33 -5.80
CA ILE A 250 -2.53 12.33 -6.35
C ILE A 250 -1.75 13.47 -7.01
N LEU A 251 -0.73 14.00 -6.36
CA LEU A 251 0.09 15.08 -6.91
C LEU A 251 0.79 14.65 -8.21
N LEU A 252 1.36 13.45 -8.23
CA LEU A 252 1.99 12.90 -9.43
C LEU A 252 0.95 12.64 -10.54
N ALA A 253 -0.23 12.12 -10.20
CA ALA A 253 -1.30 11.92 -11.17
C ALA A 253 -1.81 13.24 -11.76
N TRP A 254 -1.93 14.28 -10.93
CA TRP A 254 -2.28 15.62 -11.40
C TRP A 254 -1.24 16.17 -12.39
N ILE A 255 0.06 16.00 -12.10
CA ILE A 255 1.15 16.51 -12.93
C ILE A 255 1.30 15.66 -14.22
N PHE A 256 1.43 14.35 -14.09
CA PHE A 256 1.82 13.45 -15.18
C PHE A 256 0.63 12.87 -15.96
N LEU A 257 -0.45 12.51 -15.27
CA LEU A 257 -1.66 11.96 -15.90
C LEU A 257 -2.68 13.05 -16.24
N LYS A 258 -2.44 14.31 -15.81
CA LYS A 258 -3.31 15.46 -16.02
C LYS A 258 -4.74 15.24 -15.52
N GLU A 259 -4.90 14.43 -14.46
CA GLU A 259 -6.20 14.23 -13.82
C GLU A 259 -6.70 15.56 -13.25
N LYS A 260 -7.88 16.02 -13.74
CA LYS A 260 -8.49 17.26 -13.28
C LYS A 260 -9.09 17.07 -11.88
N MET A 261 -8.85 18.02 -11.00
CA MET A 261 -9.44 18.09 -9.68
C MET A 261 -10.15 19.39 -9.46
N THR A 262 -11.36 19.32 -8.89
CA THR A 262 -12.09 20.51 -8.46
C THR A 262 -11.51 21.04 -7.14
N PRO A 263 -11.73 22.31 -6.80
CA PRO A 263 -11.31 22.86 -5.49
C PRO A 263 -11.87 22.07 -4.30
N PHE A 264 -13.10 21.57 -4.40
CA PHE A 264 -13.72 20.76 -3.36
C PHE A 264 -13.06 19.38 -3.21
N GLN A 265 -12.61 18.76 -4.31
CA GLN A 265 -11.83 17.51 -4.25
C GLN A 265 -10.46 17.75 -3.58
N TRP A 266 -9.79 18.86 -3.90
CA TRP A 266 -8.57 19.26 -3.20
C TRP A 266 -8.79 19.45 -1.71
N MET A 267 -9.89 20.12 -1.33
CA MET A 267 -10.25 20.30 0.08
C MET A 267 -10.46 18.92 0.77
N GLY A 268 -11.18 17.99 0.13
CA GLY A 268 -11.36 16.63 0.65
C GLY A 268 -10.05 15.89 0.83
N CYS A 269 -9.12 15.99 -0.14
CA CYS A 269 -7.78 15.41 -0.03
C CYS A 269 -6.99 16.02 1.14
N ILE A 270 -6.96 17.34 1.26
CA ILE A 270 -6.26 18.03 2.36
C ILE A 270 -6.82 17.59 3.71
N MET A 271 -8.15 17.55 3.87
CA MET A 271 -8.79 17.05 5.09
C MET A 271 -8.36 15.63 5.44
N THR A 272 -8.35 14.74 4.43
CA THR A 272 -7.91 13.35 4.61
C THR A 272 -6.47 13.29 5.11
N PHE A 273 -5.55 13.98 4.45
CA PHE A 273 -4.13 13.89 4.80
C PHE A 273 -3.74 14.66 6.06
N VAL A 274 -4.45 15.73 6.40
CA VAL A 274 -4.31 16.39 7.72
C VAL A 274 -4.77 15.44 8.83
N GLY A 275 -5.91 14.75 8.63
CA GLY A 275 -6.40 13.74 9.58
C GLY A 275 -5.40 12.57 9.73
N VAL A 276 -4.88 12.04 8.64
CA VAL A 276 -3.85 10.99 8.65
C VAL A 276 -2.59 11.47 9.35
N GLY A 277 -2.10 12.67 9.02
CA GLY A 277 -0.92 13.26 9.65
C GLY A 277 -1.10 13.41 11.16
N TYR A 278 -2.28 13.85 11.61
CA TYR A 278 -2.56 13.94 13.05
C TYR A 278 -2.53 12.58 13.76
N LEU A 279 -3.00 11.50 13.09
CA LEU A 279 -2.95 10.15 13.65
C LEU A 279 -1.53 9.55 13.69
N ALA A 280 -0.58 10.14 12.95
CA ALA A 280 0.83 9.74 12.93
C ALA A 280 1.62 10.26 14.15
N PHE A 281 1.10 11.27 14.87
CA PHE A 281 1.72 11.90 16.03
C PHE A 281 0.89 11.67 17.30
#